data_6b5793c8ff8b2057e4ffe93231dc4244
#
_entry.id   6b5793c8ff8b2057e4ffe93231dc4244
#
_cell.length_a   1.000
_cell.length_b   1.000
_cell.length_c   1.000
_cell.angle_alpha   90.00
_cell.angle_beta   90.00
_cell.angle_gamma   90.00
#
_symmetry.space_group_name_H-M   'P 1'
#
loop_
_entity.id
_entity.type
_entity.pdbx_description
1 polymer ?
#
loop_
_entity_poly.entity_id
_entity_poly.type
_entity_poly.pdbx_seq_one_letter_code
_entity_poly.pdbx_strand_id
1 'polypeptide(L)'
;ALGCVIRGETSHYDIVTSESARGLMNLSIDKGLAIGNGILTVDNADQAWARASVSKKNKGRDAVLACLSIVRLKKSIYGDPR
;
A
#
# COMPACT_ATOMS: atom_id res chain seq x y z
N ALA A 1 1.61 -3.05 3.54
CA ALA A 1 2.41 -3.49 2.39
C ALA A 1 3.26 -2.33 1.89
N LEU A 2 4.56 -2.52 1.86
CA LEU A 2 5.51 -1.49 1.41
C LEU A 2 6.34 -2.01 0.24
N GLY A 3 6.54 -1.18 -0.76
CA GLY A 3 7.33 -1.53 -1.92
C GLY A 3 7.39 -0.38 -2.91
N CYS A 4 8.09 -0.62 -4.01
CA CYS A 4 8.20 0.38 -5.06
C CYS A 4 8.34 -0.30 -6.42
N VAL A 5 7.51 0.11 -7.36
CA VAL A 5 7.60 -0.35 -8.75
C VAL A 5 7.92 0.87 -9.61
N ILE A 6 9.05 0.81 -10.28
CA ILE A 6 9.50 1.89 -11.17
C ILE A 6 9.28 1.45 -12.62
N ARG A 7 8.63 2.31 -13.39
CA ARG A 7 8.35 2.01 -14.80
C ARG A 7 9.64 1.78 -15.58
N GLY A 8 9.69 0.67 -16.30
CA GLY A 8 10.77 0.34 -17.23
C GLY A 8 10.34 0.52 -18.68
N GLU A 9 11.07 -0.16 -19.57
CA GLU A 9 10.84 -0.07 -21.02
C GLU A 9 9.67 -0.92 -21.53
N THR A 10 9.22 -1.88 -20.70
CA THR A 10 8.22 -2.86 -21.12
C THR A 10 6.91 -2.68 -20.38
N SER A 11 5.88 -3.41 -20.80
CA SER A 11 4.57 -3.42 -20.13
C SER A 11 4.56 -4.16 -18.80
N HIS A 12 5.69 -4.72 -18.36
CA HIS A 12 5.79 -5.44 -17.10
C HIS A 12 5.34 -4.59 -15.91
N TYR A 13 5.65 -3.29 -15.93
CA TYR A 13 5.18 -2.34 -14.91
C TYR A 13 3.65 -2.40 -14.75
N ASP A 14 2.92 -2.41 -15.86
CA ASP A 14 1.45 -2.41 -15.81
C ASP A 14 0.90 -3.69 -15.17
N ILE A 15 1.54 -4.82 -15.45
CA ILE A 15 1.16 -6.11 -14.86
C ILE A 15 1.44 -6.12 -13.36
N VAL A 16 2.64 -5.74 -12.96
CA VAL A 16 3.04 -5.77 -11.54
C VAL A 16 2.18 -4.82 -10.70
N THR A 17 1.96 -3.60 -11.18
CA THR A 17 1.15 -2.61 -10.45
C THR A 17 -0.29 -3.06 -10.31
N SER A 18 -0.91 -3.54 -11.38
CA SER A 18 -2.29 -4.02 -11.38
C SER A 18 -2.46 -5.24 -10.48
N GLU A 19 -1.57 -6.23 -10.62
CA GLU A 19 -1.70 -7.49 -9.89
C GLU A 19 -1.37 -7.35 -8.42
N SER A 20 -0.40 -6.50 -8.05
CA SER A 20 -0.11 -6.26 -6.64
C SER A 20 -1.29 -5.57 -5.95
N ALA A 21 -1.88 -4.56 -6.57
CA ALA A 21 -3.05 -3.87 -6.04
C ALA A 21 -4.25 -4.83 -5.91
N ARG A 22 -4.48 -5.64 -6.93
CA ARG A 22 -5.55 -6.63 -6.93
C ARG A 22 -5.34 -7.69 -5.84
N GLY A 23 -4.12 -8.18 -5.67
CA GLY A 23 -3.79 -9.15 -4.63
C GLY A 23 -4.06 -8.62 -3.23
N LEU A 24 -3.65 -7.38 -2.96
CA LEU A 24 -3.91 -6.74 -1.67
C LEU A 24 -5.41 -6.55 -1.42
N MET A 25 -6.16 -6.13 -2.44
CA MET A 25 -7.61 -5.97 -2.33
C MET A 25 -8.29 -7.31 -2.03
N ASN A 26 -7.89 -8.37 -2.74
CA ASN A 26 -8.45 -9.70 -2.53
C ASN A 26 -8.16 -10.20 -1.11
N LEU A 27 -6.96 -9.99 -0.58
CA LEU A 27 -6.64 -10.36 0.79
C LEU A 27 -7.49 -9.58 1.80
N SER A 28 -7.72 -8.29 1.56
CA SER A 28 -8.56 -7.47 2.43
C SER A 28 -9.99 -8.00 2.48
N ILE A 29 -10.55 -8.35 1.32
CA ILE A 29 -11.93 -8.81 1.20
C ILE A 29 -12.07 -10.25 1.70
N ASP A 30 -11.23 -11.16 1.19
CA ASP A 30 -11.41 -12.60 1.42
C ASP A 30 -10.98 -13.03 2.82
N LYS A 31 -9.94 -12.40 3.36
CA LYS A 31 -9.40 -12.74 4.68
C LYS A 31 -9.75 -11.73 5.76
N GLY A 32 -10.41 -10.64 5.42
CA GLY A 32 -10.76 -9.61 6.37
C GLY A 32 -9.55 -8.93 7.00
N LEU A 33 -8.45 -8.80 6.26
CA LEU A 33 -7.22 -8.20 6.77
C LEU A 33 -7.27 -6.68 6.70
N ALA A 34 -6.76 -6.01 7.74
CA ALA A 34 -6.54 -4.59 7.72
C ALA A 34 -5.22 -4.31 6.97
N ILE A 35 -5.31 -3.76 5.77
CA ILE A 35 -4.14 -3.52 4.93
C ILE A 35 -4.07 -2.06 4.51
N GLY A 36 -2.91 -1.44 4.74
CA GLY A 36 -2.55 -0.17 4.12
C GLY A 36 -1.64 -0.43 2.93
N ASN A 37 -1.95 0.12 1.78
CA ASN A 37 -1.15 -0.07 0.57
C ASN A 37 -0.14 1.07 0.43
N GLY A 38 1.12 0.78 0.70
CA GLY A 38 2.25 1.70 0.52
C GLY A 38 3.17 1.28 -0.62
N ILE A 39 2.68 0.52 -1.59
CA ILE A 39 3.45 0.16 -2.76
C ILE A 39 3.43 1.36 -3.73
N LEU A 40 4.58 2.01 -3.85
CA LEU A 40 4.75 3.15 -4.74
C LEU A 40 4.80 2.69 -6.20
N THR A 41 4.12 3.41 -7.08
CA THR A 41 4.11 3.13 -8.52
C THR A 41 4.50 4.40 -9.24
N VAL A 42 5.71 4.44 -9.75
CA VAL A 42 6.35 5.66 -10.22
C VAL A 42 7.05 5.46 -11.56
N ASP A 43 7.35 6.55 -12.25
CA ASP A 43 8.04 6.50 -13.53
C ASP A 43 9.55 6.48 -13.39
N ASN A 44 10.10 7.05 -12.32
CA ASN A 44 11.55 7.16 -12.13
C ASN A 44 11.92 7.20 -10.64
N ALA A 45 13.22 7.12 -10.38
CA ALA A 45 13.75 7.10 -9.02
C ALA A 45 13.50 8.40 -8.26
N ASP A 46 13.53 9.54 -8.92
CA ASP A 46 13.26 10.83 -8.26
C ASP A 46 11.84 10.88 -7.71
N GLN A 47 10.88 10.39 -8.46
CA GLN A 47 9.50 10.27 -7.99
C GLN A 47 9.39 9.31 -6.81
N ALA A 48 10.14 8.20 -6.86
CA ALA A 48 10.16 7.23 -5.76
C ALA A 48 10.66 7.89 -4.48
N TRP A 49 11.79 8.57 -4.52
CA TRP A 49 12.35 9.22 -3.35
C TRP A 49 11.47 10.33 -2.81
N ALA A 50 10.85 11.13 -3.70
CA ALA A 50 9.93 12.18 -3.29
C ALA A 50 8.74 11.62 -2.49
N ARG A 51 8.28 10.43 -2.82
CA ARG A 51 7.14 9.80 -2.14
C ARG A 51 7.56 9.00 -0.91
N ALA A 52 8.72 8.36 -0.94
CA ALA A 52 9.21 7.53 0.15
C ALA A 52 9.81 8.35 1.29
N SER A 53 10.49 9.45 0.98
CA SER A 53 11.25 10.22 1.96
C SER A 53 10.34 10.76 3.07
N VAL A 54 10.76 10.53 4.32
CA VAL A 54 10.06 11.03 5.51
C VAL A 54 9.94 12.55 5.50
N SER A 55 10.94 13.24 4.98
CA SER A 55 10.96 14.71 4.88
C SER A 55 10.13 15.26 3.73
N LYS A 56 9.55 14.40 2.91
CA LYS A 56 8.73 14.80 1.76
C LYS A 56 7.32 14.22 1.92
N LYS A 57 6.87 13.37 0.99
CA LYS A 57 5.49 12.86 1.03
C LYS A 57 5.26 11.76 2.06
N ASN A 58 6.30 11.06 2.47
CA ASN A 58 6.25 10.05 3.53
C ASN A 58 5.06 9.07 3.36
N LYS A 59 4.94 8.46 2.20
CA LYS A 59 3.80 7.59 1.87
C LYS A 59 3.74 6.32 2.72
N GLY A 60 4.87 5.88 3.27
CA GLY A 60 4.88 4.76 4.21
C GLY A 60 4.06 5.06 5.46
N ARG A 61 4.14 6.30 5.97
CA ARG A 61 3.30 6.74 7.09
C ARG A 61 1.82 6.66 6.74
N ASP A 62 1.44 7.12 5.54
CA ASP A 62 0.04 7.07 5.10
C ASP A 62 -0.48 5.63 5.09
N ALA A 63 0.33 4.68 4.61
CA ALA A 63 -0.04 3.26 4.58
C ALA A 63 -0.24 2.71 6.00
N VAL A 64 0.65 3.04 6.92
CA VAL A 64 0.52 2.61 8.32
C VAL A 64 -0.73 3.20 8.96
N LEU A 65 -0.98 4.49 8.76
CA LEU A 65 -2.17 5.15 9.31
C LEU A 65 -3.46 4.55 8.74
N ALA A 66 -3.48 4.23 7.44
CA ALA A 66 -4.63 3.58 6.82
C ALA A 66 -4.89 2.21 7.44
N CYS A 67 -3.85 1.42 7.64
CA CYS A 67 -3.96 0.11 8.29
C CYS A 67 -4.50 0.25 9.72
N LEU A 68 -3.92 1.13 10.51
CA LEU A 68 -4.33 1.36 11.89
C LEU A 68 -5.77 1.87 11.99
N SER A 69 -6.20 2.69 11.05
CA SER A 69 -7.58 3.17 10.99
C SER A 69 -8.56 2.01 10.85
N ILE A 70 -8.24 1.05 9.99
CA ILE A 70 -9.07 -0.15 9.81
C ILE A 70 -9.06 -1.03 11.07
N VAL A 71 -7.88 -1.20 11.69
CA VAL A 71 -7.75 -1.97 12.94
C VAL A 71 -8.63 -1.36 14.03
N ARG A 72 -8.59 -0.03 14.18
CA ARG A 72 -9.42 0.67 15.17
C ARG A 72 -10.90 0.53 14.89
N LEU A 73 -11.30 0.63 13.63
CA LEU A 73 -12.69 0.44 13.22
C LEU A 73 -13.18 -0.97 13.57
N LYS A 74 -12.40 -1.98 13.25
CA LYS A 74 -12.74 -3.38 13.58
C LYS A 74 -12.87 -3.56 15.09
N LYS A 75 -11.94 -3.00 15.86
CA LYS A 75 -11.97 -3.08 17.31
C LYS A 75 -13.23 -2.42 17.88
N SER A 76 -13.67 -1.29 17.32
CA SER A 76 -14.89 -0.61 17.79
C SER A 76 -16.16 -1.38 17.47
N ILE A 77 -16.16 -2.18 16.37
CA ILE A 77 -17.35 -2.94 15.94
C ILE A 77 -17.37 -4.34 16.57
N TYR A 78 -16.22 -5.04 16.57
CA TYR A 78 -16.14 -6.45 16.95
C TYR A 78 -15.43 -6.70 18.28
N GLY A 79 -14.91 -5.67 18.95
CA GLY A 79 -14.05 -5.80 20.12
C GLY A 79 -12.60 -6.00 19.73
N ASP A 80 -11.77 -6.60 20.63
CA ASP A 80 -10.35 -6.76 20.37
C ASP A 80 -10.11 -7.65 19.15
N PRO A 81 -9.30 -7.22 18.19
CA PRO A 81 -8.98 -8.02 17.01
C PRO A 81 -8.07 -9.19 17.39
N ARG A 82 -8.12 -10.22 16.58
CA ARG A 82 -7.30 -11.41 16.77
C ARG A 82 -6.30 -11.59 15.66
#